data_0cfccd29254ed7376c259fe0a60f9484
#
_entry.id   0cfccd29254ed7376c259fe0a60f9484
#
_cell.length_a   1.000
_cell.length_b   1.000
_cell.length_c   1.000
_cell.angle_alpha   90.00
_cell.angle_beta   90.00
_cell.angle_gamma   90.00
#
_symmetry.space_group_name_H-M   'P 1'
#
loop_
_entity.id
_entity.type
_entity.pdbx_description
1 polymer ?
#
loop_
_entity_poly.entity_id
_entity_poly.type
_entity_poly.pdbx_seq_one_letter_code
_entity_poly.pdbx_strand_id
1 'polypeptide(L)'
;MSISIPNLESEKRGNTVRKPKFPLSEEYWNRTRGLIPCGTQTLSKSPSQYVEGVAPKYLLKGKGCHVWDVDGNEYIDYGMGLHPIILGYAYPAVDEAIQRQLAHGI
;
A
#
# COMPACT_ATOMS: atom_id res chain seq x y z
N MET A 1 -45.44 22.99 -12.40
CA MET A 1 -44.57 23.10 -11.22
C MET A 1 -43.17 22.70 -11.67
N SER A 2 -42.32 23.65 -11.98
CA SER A 2 -40.97 23.42 -12.56
C SER A 2 -39.99 23.38 -11.43
N ILE A 3 -39.30 22.25 -11.24
CA ILE A 3 -38.24 22.09 -10.23
C ILE A 3 -36.94 22.63 -10.84
N SER A 4 -36.50 23.77 -10.35
CA SER A 4 -35.21 24.37 -10.73
C SER A 4 -34.09 23.63 -10.02
N ILE A 5 -33.20 22.97 -10.78
CA ILE A 5 -31.99 22.34 -10.28
C ILE A 5 -30.94 23.46 -10.06
N PRO A 6 -30.34 23.60 -8.86
CA PRO A 6 -29.27 24.57 -8.67
C PRO A 6 -28.06 24.22 -9.54
N ASN A 7 -27.56 25.23 -10.24
CA ASN A 7 -26.34 25.16 -11.05
C ASN A 7 -25.15 24.86 -10.13
N LEU A 8 -24.58 23.65 -10.25
CA LEU A 8 -23.31 23.30 -9.64
C LEU A 8 -22.18 23.94 -10.45
N GLU A 9 -21.99 25.24 -10.26
CA GLU A 9 -20.77 25.87 -10.70
C GLU A 9 -19.58 25.29 -9.92
N SER A 10 -18.75 24.62 -10.67
CA SER A 10 -17.51 23.98 -10.29
C SER A 10 -16.61 24.91 -9.47
N GLU A 11 -16.55 24.71 -8.18
CA GLU A 11 -15.36 25.08 -7.41
C GLU A 11 -14.19 24.27 -7.98
N LYS A 12 -13.40 24.88 -8.80
CA LYS A 12 -12.06 24.40 -9.18
C LYS A 12 -11.17 24.45 -7.93
N ARG A 13 -11.36 23.52 -7.00
CA ARG A 13 -10.30 23.17 -6.06
C ARG A 13 -9.20 22.57 -6.92
N GLY A 14 -8.11 23.28 -7.06
CA GLY A 14 -6.90 22.81 -7.69
C GLY A 14 -6.34 21.63 -6.88
N ASN A 15 -6.94 20.46 -7.04
CA ASN A 15 -6.48 19.22 -6.46
C ASN A 15 -5.31 18.75 -7.36
N THR A 16 -4.15 19.38 -7.19
CA THR A 16 -2.91 18.85 -7.74
C THR A 16 -2.62 17.55 -6.98
N VAL A 17 -3.13 16.44 -7.52
CA VAL A 17 -2.77 15.09 -7.06
C VAL A 17 -1.25 15.00 -7.18
N ARG A 18 -0.57 15.09 -6.04
CA ARG A 18 0.89 15.03 -5.97
C ARG A 18 1.28 13.62 -6.37
N LYS A 19 1.94 13.46 -7.52
CA LYS A 19 2.45 12.15 -7.92
C LYS A 19 3.43 11.65 -6.86
N PRO A 20 3.29 10.40 -6.39
CA PRO A 20 4.21 9.83 -5.43
C PRO A 20 5.63 9.82 -6.01
N LYS A 21 6.64 9.96 -5.14
CA LYS A 21 8.06 9.86 -5.52
C LYS A 21 8.61 8.60 -4.88
N PHE A 22 9.51 7.90 -5.57
CA PHE A 22 10.01 6.59 -5.18
C PHE A 22 11.55 6.48 -5.12
N PRO A 23 12.32 7.47 -4.61
CA PRO A 23 13.77 7.42 -4.63
C PRO A 23 14.35 6.25 -3.85
N LEU A 24 13.85 5.96 -2.63
CA LEU A 24 14.31 4.83 -1.82
C LEU A 24 13.84 3.48 -2.39
N SER A 25 12.62 3.42 -2.90
CA SER A 25 12.11 2.22 -3.58
C SER A 25 12.97 1.85 -4.79
N GLU A 26 13.41 2.82 -5.59
CA GLU A 26 14.31 2.58 -6.72
C GLU A 26 15.70 2.15 -6.28
N GLU A 27 16.26 2.75 -5.23
CA GLU A 27 17.52 2.33 -4.65
C GLU A 27 17.45 0.87 -4.19
N TYR A 28 16.41 0.52 -3.41
CA TYR A 28 16.21 -0.86 -2.93
C TYR A 28 16.01 -1.83 -4.09
N TRP A 29 15.24 -1.46 -5.11
CA TRP A 29 15.04 -2.28 -6.28
C TRP A 29 16.37 -2.58 -7.01
N ASN A 30 17.22 -1.57 -7.21
CA ASN A 30 18.50 -1.75 -7.84
C ASN A 30 19.44 -2.69 -7.08
N ARG A 31 19.33 -2.72 -5.73
CA ARG A 31 20.10 -3.64 -4.88
C ARG A 31 19.55 -5.06 -4.88
N THR A 32 18.24 -5.23 -4.91
CA THR A 32 17.58 -6.53 -4.62
C THR A 32 17.15 -7.29 -5.85
N ARG A 33 16.95 -6.66 -7.01
CA ARG A 33 16.45 -7.30 -8.24
C ARG A 33 17.35 -8.45 -8.75
N GLY A 34 18.64 -8.44 -8.41
CA GLY A 34 19.59 -9.52 -8.73
C GLY A 34 19.68 -10.61 -7.67
N LEU A 35 19.07 -10.40 -6.49
CA LEU A 35 19.13 -11.32 -5.35
C LEU A 35 17.85 -12.12 -5.17
N ILE A 36 16.70 -11.50 -5.48
CA ILE A 36 15.37 -12.09 -5.29
C ILE A 36 14.73 -12.27 -6.67
N PRO A 37 14.55 -13.51 -7.16
CA PRO A 37 13.86 -13.77 -8.42
C PRO A 37 12.49 -13.07 -8.45
N CYS A 38 12.18 -12.35 -9.53
CA CYS A 38 10.95 -11.55 -9.68
C CYS A 38 10.75 -10.46 -8.62
N GLY A 39 11.74 -10.22 -7.73
CA GLY A 39 11.69 -9.19 -6.69
C GLY A 39 10.76 -9.50 -5.51
N THR A 40 10.22 -10.71 -5.42
CA THR A 40 9.27 -11.11 -4.36
C THR A 40 9.14 -12.62 -4.27
N GLN A 41 8.62 -13.12 -3.14
CA GLN A 41 8.35 -14.55 -2.92
C GLN A 41 7.12 -15.06 -3.70
N THR A 42 6.25 -14.16 -4.15
CA THR A 42 4.98 -14.50 -4.83
C THR A 42 4.85 -13.69 -6.11
N LEU A 43 4.73 -14.35 -7.26
CA LEU A 43 4.66 -13.69 -8.57
C LEU A 43 3.56 -12.61 -8.63
N SER A 44 2.39 -12.87 -8.05
CA SER A 44 1.27 -11.92 -7.98
C SER A 44 1.57 -10.63 -7.21
N LYS A 45 2.62 -10.61 -6.39
CA LYS A 45 3.10 -9.43 -5.66
C LYS A 45 4.33 -8.79 -6.30
N SER A 46 4.79 -9.34 -7.44
CA SER A 46 5.93 -8.78 -8.15
C SER A 46 5.63 -7.36 -8.64
N PRO A 47 6.59 -6.44 -8.56
CA PRO A 47 6.45 -5.10 -9.14
C PRO A 47 6.02 -5.09 -10.62
N SER A 48 6.36 -6.16 -11.38
CA SER A 48 5.94 -6.33 -12.77
C SER A 48 4.44 -6.53 -12.97
N GLN A 49 3.68 -6.82 -11.91
CA GLN A 49 2.22 -6.95 -11.94
C GLN A 49 1.49 -5.62 -11.71
N TYR A 50 2.22 -4.57 -11.42
CA TYR A 50 1.68 -3.24 -11.08
C TYR A 50 2.19 -2.17 -12.04
N VAL A 51 1.54 -1.00 -11.99
CA VAL A 51 1.91 0.13 -12.86
C VAL A 51 3.21 0.75 -12.35
N GLU A 52 4.26 0.67 -13.16
CA GLU A 52 5.56 1.24 -12.83
C GLU A 52 5.49 2.77 -12.69
N GLY A 53 6.18 3.31 -11.68
CA GLY A 53 6.19 4.74 -11.39
C GLY A 53 4.90 5.27 -10.73
N VAL A 54 3.93 4.38 -10.41
CA VAL A 54 2.67 4.72 -9.74
C VAL A 54 2.46 3.87 -8.49
N ALA A 55 2.65 2.56 -8.60
CA ALA A 55 2.49 1.64 -7.49
C ALA A 55 3.78 1.53 -6.66
N PRO A 56 3.66 1.40 -5.31
CA PRO A 56 4.82 1.18 -4.45
C PRO A 56 5.44 -0.20 -4.70
N LYS A 57 6.77 -0.28 -4.66
CA LYS A 57 7.51 -1.56 -4.74
C LYS A 57 7.76 -2.18 -3.36
N TYR A 58 7.92 -1.34 -2.34
CA TYR A 58 8.27 -1.77 -0.97
C TYR A 58 7.39 -1.07 0.05
N LEU A 59 6.61 -1.84 0.79
CA LEU A 59 5.83 -1.35 1.91
C LEU A 59 6.64 -1.46 3.20
N LEU A 60 6.60 -0.44 4.04
CA LEU A 60 7.32 -0.37 5.30
C LEU A 60 6.45 -0.74 6.49
N LYS A 61 5.20 -0.27 6.51
CA LYS A 61 4.26 -0.48 7.61
C LYS A 61 2.83 -0.44 7.14
N GLY A 62 1.93 -1.00 7.96
CA GLY A 62 0.48 -0.90 7.78
C GLY A 62 -0.25 -0.67 9.10
N LYS A 63 -1.41 -0.03 9.04
CA LYS A 63 -2.34 0.11 10.16
C LYS A 63 -3.78 0.23 9.64
N GLY A 64 -4.66 -0.63 10.11
CA GLY A 64 -6.04 -0.70 9.57
C GLY A 64 -6.01 -0.99 8.08
N CYS A 65 -6.64 -0.15 7.26
CA CYS A 65 -6.61 -0.27 5.80
C CYS A 65 -5.50 0.55 5.13
N HIS A 66 -4.67 1.23 5.89
CA HIS A 66 -3.61 2.10 5.37
C HIS A 66 -2.26 1.40 5.38
N VAL A 67 -1.46 1.64 4.34
CA VAL A 67 -0.07 1.21 4.23
C VAL A 67 0.81 2.38 3.82
N TRP A 68 2.06 2.33 4.23
CA TRP A 68 3.09 3.32 3.86
C TRP A 68 4.25 2.60 3.19
N ASP A 69 4.71 3.17 2.09
CA ASP A 69 5.92 2.69 1.44
C ASP A 69 7.20 3.19 2.15
N VAL A 70 8.34 2.73 1.67
CA VAL A 70 9.65 3.13 2.21
C VAL A 70 9.98 4.61 1.93
N ASP A 71 9.30 5.23 0.99
CA ASP A 71 9.44 6.65 0.64
C ASP A 71 8.48 7.55 1.44
N GLY A 72 7.64 6.97 2.32
CA GLY A 72 6.69 7.66 3.18
C GLY A 72 5.37 8.04 2.50
N ASN A 73 5.11 7.57 1.28
CA ASN A 73 3.80 7.75 0.67
C ASN A 73 2.77 6.84 1.32
N GLU A 74 1.54 7.36 1.51
CA GLU A 74 0.43 6.65 2.13
C GLU A 74 -0.56 6.17 1.06
N TYR A 75 -1.09 4.95 1.26
CA TYR A 75 -2.06 4.31 0.37
C TYR A 75 -3.16 3.63 1.18
N ILE A 76 -4.32 3.45 0.56
CA ILE A 76 -5.35 2.51 1.03
C ILE A 76 -5.09 1.16 0.35
N ASP A 77 -4.88 0.12 1.14
CA ASP A 77 -4.62 -1.22 0.62
C ASP A 77 -5.90 -1.99 0.36
N TYR A 78 -6.30 -2.07 -0.89
CA TYR A 78 -7.41 -2.92 -1.35
C TYR A 78 -6.97 -4.36 -1.63
N GLY A 79 -5.67 -4.61 -1.75
CA GLY A 79 -5.11 -5.94 -2.05
C GLY A 79 -5.08 -6.85 -0.85
N MET A 80 -4.98 -6.29 0.36
CA MET A 80 -5.00 -6.99 1.65
C MET A 80 -4.08 -8.22 1.68
N GLY A 81 -2.93 -8.15 1.02
CA GLY A 81 -1.98 -9.26 0.91
C GLY A 81 -2.55 -10.52 0.24
N LEU A 82 -3.59 -10.42 -0.61
CA LEU A 82 -4.42 -11.50 -1.16
C LEU A 82 -5.32 -12.14 -0.08
N HIS A 83 -6.02 -11.29 0.67
CA HIS A 83 -7.04 -11.56 1.70
C HIS A 83 -6.58 -11.92 3.13
N PRO A 84 -5.32 -12.23 3.48
CA PRO A 84 -4.99 -12.53 4.88
C PRO A 84 -5.17 -11.33 5.82
N ILE A 85 -5.26 -10.09 5.30
CA ILE A 85 -5.33 -8.85 6.09
C ILE A 85 -6.79 -8.33 6.20
N ILE A 86 -7.77 -9.20 6.23
CA ILE A 86 -9.20 -8.80 6.24
C ILE A 86 -9.60 -7.99 7.48
N LEU A 87 -8.89 -8.17 8.61
CA LEU A 87 -9.09 -7.40 9.84
C LEU A 87 -8.33 -6.08 9.87
N GLY A 88 -7.55 -5.81 8.82
CA GLY A 88 -6.63 -4.70 8.74
C GLY A 88 -5.25 -5.02 9.36
N TYR A 89 -4.30 -4.16 9.03
CA TYR A 89 -2.93 -4.24 9.56
C TYR A 89 -2.87 -3.83 11.03
N ALA A 90 -1.95 -4.44 11.77
CA ALA A 90 -1.73 -4.16 13.20
C ALA A 90 -3.02 -4.28 14.02
N TYR A 91 -3.78 -5.35 13.79
CA TYR A 91 -4.99 -5.65 14.57
C TYR A 91 -4.60 -6.17 15.96
N PRO A 92 -4.93 -5.45 17.05
CA PRO A 92 -4.33 -5.69 18.37
C PRO A 92 -4.46 -7.14 18.87
N ALA A 93 -5.65 -7.74 18.76
CA ALA A 93 -5.86 -9.09 19.26
C ALA A 93 -5.05 -10.15 18.49
N VAL A 94 -4.79 -9.93 17.20
CA VAL A 94 -3.92 -10.79 16.38
C VAL A 94 -2.47 -10.62 16.78
N ASP A 95 -2.02 -9.36 16.89
CA ASP A 95 -0.64 -9.04 17.26
C ASP A 95 -0.29 -9.59 18.64
N GLU A 96 -1.18 -9.46 19.62
CA GLU A 96 -1.01 -10.07 20.95
C GLU A 96 -0.95 -11.58 20.91
N ALA A 97 -1.76 -12.24 20.08
CA ALA A 97 -1.72 -13.70 19.92
C ALA A 97 -0.40 -14.15 19.30
N ILE A 98 0.09 -13.42 18.28
CA ILE A 98 1.40 -13.69 17.65
C ILE A 98 2.52 -13.53 18.68
N GLN A 99 2.53 -12.44 19.45
CA GLN A 99 3.54 -12.21 20.50
C GLN A 99 3.58 -13.33 21.52
N ARG A 100 2.42 -13.82 21.96
CA ARG A 100 2.36 -14.97 22.87
C ARG A 100 2.93 -16.24 22.24
N GLN A 101 2.60 -16.49 20.95
CA GLN A 101 3.10 -17.68 20.25
C GLN A 101 4.61 -17.63 20.00
N LEU A 102 5.18 -16.46 19.72
CA LEU A 102 6.62 -16.29 19.51
C LEU A 102 7.46 -16.80 20.70
N ALA A 103 6.96 -16.67 21.94
CA ALA A 103 7.64 -17.17 23.13
C ALA A 103 7.73 -18.72 23.18
N HIS A 104 6.90 -19.41 22.42
CA HIS A 104 6.84 -20.89 22.35
C HIS A 104 7.44 -21.46 21.05
N GLY A 105 7.92 -20.58 20.15
CA GLY A 105 8.38 -20.93 18.81
C GLY A 105 7.26 -20.91 17.77
N ILE A 106 7.65 -20.74 16.51
CA ILE A 106 6.79 -20.76 15.33
C ILE A 106 7.43 -21.60 14.23
#